data_da2ddf1c4d768ba267984491b1670d2f
#
_entry.id   da2ddf1c4d768ba267984491b1670d2f
#
_cell.length_a   1.000
_cell.length_b   1.000
_cell.length_c   1.000
_cell.angle_alpha   90.00
_cell.angle_beta   90.00
_cell.angle_gamma   90.00
#
_symmetry.space_group_name_H-M   'P 1'
#
loop_
_entity.id
_entity.type
_entity.pdbx_description
1 polymer ?
#
loop_
_entity_poly.entity_id
_entity_poly.type
_entity_poly.pdbx_seq_one_letter_code
_entity_poly.pdbx_strand_id
1 'polypeptide(L)'
;MSKLTIVAKITAKKDSVENVKKELLKLIGPTRKEYGCIEYNLHQDNEDPAVFVFHETWENLVCLENHMKSDHFKNYVNAVDSLIEGKIVHKMTRIA
;
A
#
# COMPACT_ATOMS: atom_id res chain seq x y z
N MET A 1 -10.79 -6.68 -20.24
CA MET A 1 -11.22 -6.41 -18.88
C MET A 1 -10.33 -5.37 -18.24
N SER A 2 -10.93 -4.49 -17.50
CA SER A 2 -10.18 -3.41 -16.85
C SER A 2 -9.39 -3.94 -15.68
N LYS A 3 -8.10 -3.66 -15.67
CA LYS A 3 -7.27 -3.83 -14.51
C LYS A 3 -7.57 -2.70 -13.52
N LEU A 4 -7.33 -2.96 -12.25
CA LEU A 4 -7.58 -1.99 -11.20
C LEU A 4 -6.27 -1.34 -10.77
N THR A 5 -6.23 -0.01 -10.79
CA THR A 5 -5.09 0.77 -10.31
C THR A 5 -5.41 1.29 -8.91
N ILE A 6 -4.49 1.11 -7.98
CA ILE A 6 -4.61 1.63 -6.63
C ILE A 6 -3.48 2.64 -6.40
N VAL A 7 -3.87 3.78 -5.84
CA VAL A 7 -2.91 4.76 -5.34
C VAL A 7 -3.24 4.96 -3.87
N ALA A 8 -2.36 4.48 -2.98
CA ALA A 8 -2.57 4.54 -1.55
C ALA A 8 -1.52 5.45 -0.93
N LYS A 9 -1.98 6.53 -0.31
CA LYS A 9 -1.11 7.49 0.37
C LYS A 9 -1.19 7.24 1.87
N ILE A 10 -0.05 7.01 2.50
CA ILE A 10 0.07 6.83 3.94
C ILE A 10 0.94 7.94 4.50
N THR A 11 0.44 8.67 5.50
CA THR A 11 1.21 9.72 6.17
C THR A 11 1.57 9.25 7.57
N ALA A 12 2.86 9.08 7.84
CA ALA A 12 3.36 8.70 9.15
C ALA A 12 3.37 9.89 10.09
N LYS A 13 3.24 9.63 11.39
CA LYS A 13 3.55 10.63 12.40
C LYS A 13 5.04 10.97 12.31
N LYS A 14 5.40 12.21 12.62
CA LYS A 14 6.77 12.72 12.43
C LYS A 14 7.84 11.90 13.16
N ASP A 15 7.51 11.38 14.33
CA ASP A 15 8.43 10.57 15.15
C ASP A 15 8.42 9.10 14.77
N SER A 16 7.62 8.69 13.81
CA SER A 16 7.40 7.28 13.47
C SER A 16 7.72 6.95 12.02
N VAL A 17 8.34 7.86 11.28
CA VAL A 17 8.60 7.70 9.85
C VAL A 17 9.37 6.41 9.54
N GLU A 18 10.47 6.17 10.27
CA GLU A 18 11.31 5.00 10.00
C GLU A 18 10.60 3.69 10.38
N ASN A 19 9.83 3.70 11.46
CA ASN A 19 9.05 2.52 11.85
C ASN A 19 7.96 2.20 10.83
N VAL A 20 7.26 3.21 10.34
CA VAL A 20 6.24 3.03 9.29
C VAL A 20 6.88 2.51 8.02
N LYS A 21 7.99 3.11 7.59
CA LYS A 21 8.72 2.69 6.40
C LYS A 21 9.10 1.21 6.47
N LYS A 22 9.60 0.79 7.63
CA LYS A 22 10.00 -0.60 7.86
C LYS A 22 8.82 -1.56 7.67
N GLU A 23 7.65 -1.20 8.23
CA GLU A 23 6.45 -2.04 8.10
C GLU A 23 5.93 -2.07 6.67
N LEU A 24 5.98 -0.94 5.96
CA LEU A 24 5.57 -0.89 4.55
C LEU A 24 6.47 -1.76 3.68
N LEU A 25 7.78 -1.74 3.92
CA LEU A 25 8.73 -2.55 3.17
C LEU A 25 8.49 -4.05 3.35
N LYS A 26 8.00 -4.47 4.53
CA LYS A 26 7.67 -5.88 4.77
C LYS A 26 6.54 -6.39 3.89
N LEU A 27 5.68 -5.50 3.39
CA LEU A 27 4.57 -5.88 2.52
C LEU A 27 5.00 -6.28 1.11
N ILE A 28 6.14 -5.78 0.66
CA ILE A 28 6.52 -5.86 -0.77
C ILE A 28 6.65 -7.31 -1.25
N GLY A 29 7.47 -8.10 -0.58
CA GLY A 29 7.73 -9.48 -0.98
C GLY A 29 6.47 -10.34 -1.02
N PRO A 30 5.75 -10.47 0.11
CA PRO A 30 4.53 -11.28 0.15
C PRO A 30 3.46 -10.82 -0.82
N THR A 31 3.27 -9.50 -0.96
CA THR A 31 2.23 -8.97 -1.84
C THR A 31 2.51 -9.27 -3.30
N ARG A 32 3.77 -9.14 -3.72
CA ARG A 32 4.15 -9.43 -5.11
C ARG A 32 3.94 -10.89 -5.50
N LYS A 33 3.83 -11.78 -4.54
CA LYS A 33 3.55 -13.20 -4.77
C LYS A 33 2.06 -13.51 -4.81
N GLU A 34 1.20 -12.55 -4.51
CA GLU A 34 -0.24 -12.78 -4.49
C GLU A 34 -0.77 -12.91 -5.92
N TYR A 35 -1.76 -13.80 -6.06
CA TYR A 35 -2.43 -13.98 -7.34
C TYR A 35 -3.09 -12.67 -7.77
N GLY A 36 -2.85 -12.29 -9.02
CA GLY A 36 -3.45 -11.08 -9.58
C GLY A 36 -2.74 -9.79 -9.24
N CYS A 37 -1.63 -9.84 -8.48
CA CYS A 37 -0.80 -8.66 -8.25
C CYS A 37 0.11 -8.45 -9.46
N ILE A 38 -0.14 -7.38 -10.22
CA ILE A 38 0.63 -7.08 -11.43
C ILE A 38 1.78 -6.15 -11.09
N GLU A 39 1.49 -5.09 -10.34
CA GLU A 39 2.51 -4.14 -9.86
C GLU A 39 2.23 -3.80 -8.41
N TYR A 40 3.30 -3.63 -7.64
CA TYR A 40 3.19 -3.22 -6.24
C TYR A 40 4.45 -2.46 -5.90
N ASN A 41 4.41 -1.14 -6.02
CA ASN A 41 5.58 -0.27 -5.90
C ASN A 41 5.36 0.76 -4.79
N LEU A 42 6.36 0.91 -3.94
CA LEU A 42 6.32 1.86 -2.82
C LEU A 42 7.23 3.04 -3.11
N HIS A 43 6.71 4.23 -2.85
CA HIS A 43 7.44 5.48 -3.04
C HIS A 43 7.42 6.29 -1.74
N GLN A 44 8.46 7.08 -1.54
CA GLN A 44 8.52 8.04 -0.44
C GLN A 44 8.65 9.44 -1.05
N ASP A 45 7.87 10.38 -0.54
CA ASP A 45 7.90 11.75 -1.07
C ASP A 45 9.25 12.40 -0.78
N ASN A 46 9.80 13.11 -1.79
CA ASN A 46 11.11 13.74 -1.66
C ASN A 46 11.10 14.96 -0.76
N GLU A 47 9.98 15.66 -0.68
CA GLU A 47 9.85 16.88 0.09
C GLU A 47 9.31 16.65 1.49
N ASP A 48 8.50 15.61 1.68
CA ASP A 48 7.95 15.25 2.99
C ASP A 48 8.19 13.76 3.23
N PRO A 49 9.26 13.39 3.94
CA PRO A 49 9.61 11.98 4.14
C PRO A 49 8.59 11.18 4.96
N ALA A 50 7.62 11.85 5.59
CA ALA A 50 6.54 11.16 6.30
C ALA A 50 5.47 10.62 5.35
N VAL A 51 5.49 11.02 4.07
CA VAL A 51 4.49 10.61 3.08
C VAL A 51 5.03 9.47 2.23
N PHE A 52 4.25 8.39 2.19
CA PHE A 52 4.52 7.21 1.37
C PHE A 52 3.35 6.97 0.44
N VAL A 53 3.64 6.50 -0.78
CA VAL A 53 2.60 6.18 -1.76
C VAL A 53 2.87 4.81 -2.35
N PHE A 54 1.87 3.92 -2.28
CA PHE A 54 1.85 2.72 -3.08
C PHE A 54 1.20 3.02 -4.41
N HIS A 55 1.82 2.58 -5.47
CA HIS A 55 1.20 2.50 -6.79
C HIS A 55 1.06 1.02 -7.13
N GLU A 56 -0.17 0.57 -7.30
CA GLU A 56 -0.49 -0.84 -7.44
C GLU A 56 -1.36 -1.08 -8.66
N THR A 57 -1.17 -2.22 -9.30
CA THR A 57 -2.06 -2.70 -10.36
C THR A 57 -2.48 -4.12 -10.03
N TRP A 58 -3.79 -4.36 -10.04
CA TRP A 58 -4.39 -5.67 -9.76
C TRP A 58 -5.21 -6.13 -10.95
N GLU A 59 -5.30 -7.45 -11.15
CA GLU A 59 -6.10 -8.02 -12.24
C GLU A 59 -7.56 -7.57 -12.15
N ASN A 60 -8.11 -7.53 -10.93
CA ASN A 60 -9.50 -7.14 -10.68
C ASN A 60 -9.71 -6.83 -9.20
N LEU A 61 -10.92 -6.41 -8.86
CA LEU A 61 -11.28 -6.04 -7.49
C LEU A 61 -11.17 -7.23 -6.53
N VAL A 62 -11.54 -8.44 -6.97
CA VAL A 62 -11.48 -9.62 -6.10
C VAL A 62 -10.05 -9.89 -5.63
N CYS A 63 -9.07 -9.71 -6.52
CA CYS A 63 -7.66 -9.89 -6.16
C CYS A 63 -7.22 -8.87 -5.11
N LEU A 64 -7.66 -7.63 -5.22
CA LEU A 64 -7.40 -6.60 -4.22
C LEU A 64 -8.05 -6.97 -2.88
N GLU A 65 -9.30 -7.44 -2.91
CA GLU A 65 -10.00 -7.82 -1.68
C GLU A 65 -9.29 -8.97 -0.98
N ASN A 66 -8.80 -9.95 -1.74
CA ASN A 66 -8.01 -11.05 -1.18
C ASN A 66 -6.72 -10.55 -0.54
N HIS A 67 -6.05 -9.58 -1.17
CA HIS A 67 -4.88 -8.93 -0.60
C HIS A 67 -5.19 -8.32 0.77
N MET A 68 -6.31 -7.62 0.88
CA MET A 68 -6.70 -6.96 2.12
C MET A 68 -7.07 -7.93 3.23
N LYS A 69 -7.37 -9.19 2.88
CA LYS A 69 -7.68 -10.26 3.84
C LYS A 69 -6.44 -11.08 4.21
N SER A 70 -5.31 -10.85 3.56
CA SER A 70 -4.09 -11.61 3.81
C SER A 70 -3.52 -11.33 5.20
N ASP A 71 -2.78 -12.30 5.75
CA ASP A 71 -2.16 -12.15 7.05
C ASP A 71 -1.14 -11.02 7.06
N HIS A 72 -0.34 -10.89 6.01
CA HIS A 72 0.66 -9.83 5.96
C HIS A 72 0.02 -8.44 5.92
N PHE A 73 -1.11 -8.29 5.23
CA PHE A 73 -1.81 -7.01 5.23
C PHE A 73 -2.40 -6.67 6.60
N LYS A 74 -3.05 -7.65 7.25
CA LYS A 74 -3.62 -7.46 8.59
C LYS A 74 -2.53 -7.14 9.61
N ASN A 75 -1.39 -7.81 9.53
CA ASN A 75 -0.26 -7.54 10.42
C ASN A 75 0.25 -6.11 10.23
N TYR A 76 0.35 -5.66 8.99
CA TYR A 76 0.74 -4.30 8.67
C TYR A 76 -0.25 -3.29 9.28
N VAL A 77 -1.54 -3.48 9.07
CA VAL A 77 -2.56 -2.56 9.60
C VAL A 77 -2.42 -2.43 11.11
N ASN A 78 -2.26 -3.56 11.81
CA ASN A 78 -2.10 -3.56 13.27
C ASN A 78 -0.80 -2.87 13.70
N ALA A 79 0.28 -3.11 12.98
CA ALA A 79 1.60 -2.56 13.34
C ALA A 79 1.67 -1.04 13.21
N VAL A 80 0.96 -0.46 12.24
CA VAL A 80 1.06 0.99 11.96
C VAL A 80 -0.11 1.80 12.49
N ASP A 81 -1.12 1.17 13.06
CA ASP A 81 -2.36 1.83 13.46
C ASP A 81 -2.11 3.09 14.30
N SER A 82 -1.23 3.01 15.28
CA SER A 82 -0.91 4.15 16.15
C SER A 82 0.22 5.03 15.62
N LEU A 83 0.81 4.69 14.48
CA LEU A 83 2.00 5.34 13.94
C LEU A 83 1.72 6.25 12.74
N ILE A 84 0.50 6.23 12.21
CA ILE A 84 0.14 7.03 11.06
C ILE A 84 -0.84 8.13 11.43
N GLU A 85 -0.76 9.26 10.72
CA GLU A 85 -1.70 10.37 10.86
C GLU A 85 -2.90 10.18 9.96
N GLY A 86 -2.74 9.52 8.81
CA GLY A 86 -3.81 9.32 7.89
C GLY A 86 -3.48 8.38 6.77
N LYS A 87 -4.53 7.94 6.09
CA LYS A 87 -4.43 7.07 4.94
C LYS A 87 -5.52 7.44 3.95
N ILE A 88 -5.14 7.56 2.68
CA ILE A 88 -6.10 7.82 1.60
C ILE A 88 -5.85 6.78 0.52
N VAL A 89 -6.89 6.08 0.11
CA VAL A 89 -6.79 5.05 -0.93
C VAL A 89 -7.70 5.44 -2.09
N HIS A 90 -7.11 5.54 -3.27
CA HIS A 90 -7.85 5.78 -4.50
C HIS A 90 -7.88 4.50 -5.33
N LYS A 91 -9.08 4.10 -5.72
CA LYS A 91 -9.30 3.00 -6.67
C LYS A 91 -9.58 3.65 -8.01
N MET A 92 -8.71 3.38 -8.98
CA MET A 92 -8.72 4.09 -10.25
C MET A 92 -8.78 3.13 -11.43
N THR A 93 -9.29 3.65 -12.55
CA THR A 93 -9.24 2.96 -13.83
C THR A 93 -8.34 3.79 -14.75
N ARG A 94 -7.38 3.12 -15.38
CA ARG A 94 -6.52 3.79 -16.35
C ARG A 94 -7.36 4.19 -17.58
N ILE A 95 -7.27 5.45 -17.96
CA ILE A 95 -8.04 5.99 -19.09
C ILE A 95 -7.19 6.33 -20.31
N ALA A 96 -5.88 6.24 -20.17
CA ALA A 96 -4.98 6.54 -21.29
C ALA A 96 -3.67 5.78 -21.19
#